data_f3210d686cd41b01f8986584b1578007
#
_entry.id   f3210d686cd41b01f8986584b1578007
#
_cell.length_a   1.000
_cell.length_b   1.000
_cell.length_c   1.000
_cell.angle_alpha   90.00
_cell.angle_beta   90.00
_cell.angle_gamma   90.00
#
_symmetry.space_group_name_H-M   'P 1'
#
loop_
_entity.id
_entity.type
_entity.pdbx_description
1 polymer ?
#
loop_
_entity_poly.entity_id
_entity_poly.type
_entity_poly.pdbx_seq_one_letter_code
_entity_poly.pdbx_strand_id
1 'polypeptide(L)'
;AAEIRAWQNNLWTFQKIGTFGIVRPWQVPVSPVTTKKDVRLKIDPNANSLFLSAQSFGEKKTKIQWKQPRFERPDRPPILLRDVERGFTALRKIRSSTLSSTARYLAAVSQIRKIGVGADTKAIATNHQIDPLILTAWASYLGLEHSGRVKIKDLLTEPIANSTHKFVKGWTLPGVADFALLSNSSNQNVKIPGELNAHKVVVHPRPERWIAAGWMSPIQGEIEILPAVRDTHNSCGNGVSWSLELQSGSQRRILNSGNVDLGTIANIKPTQNFTIQKGDLISLVIGARDDSHVCDLTEIDLTIKQLEGSKHSWSLSGDCADSIDA
;
A
#
# COMPACT_ATOMS: atom_id res chain seq x y z
N ALA A 1 -33.88 -39.74 22.76
CA ALA A 1 -33.84 -38.39 22.17
C ALA A 1 -35.01 -37.49 22.59
N ALA A 2 -36.26 -38.00 22.52
CA ALA A 2 -37.46 -37.23 22.92
C ALA A 2 -37.45 -36.86 24.42
N GLU A 3 -37.12 -37.82 25.29
CA GLU A 3 -37.00 -37.58 26.73
C GLU A 3 -35.90 -36.57 27.09
N ILE A 4 -34.76 -36.65 26.44
CA ILE A 4 -33.66 -35.69 26.65
C ILE A 4 -34.08 -34.27 26.22
N ARG A 5 -34.82 -34.15 25.14
CA ARG A 5 -35.39 -32.85 24.72
C ARG A 5 -36.41 -32.30 25.69
N ALA A 6 -37.27 -33.18 26.22
CA ALA A 6 -38.21 -32.79 27.26
C ALA A 6 -37.50 -32.30 28.52
N TRP A 7 -36.45 -33.00 28.96
CA TRP A 7 -35.60 -32.57 30.05
C TRP A 7 -34.89 -31.22 29.78
N GLN A 8 -34.34 -31.06 28.60
CA GLN A 8 -33.70 -29.78 28.19
C GLN A 8 -34.72 -28.64 28.19
N ASN A 9 -35.93 -28.88 27.69
CA ASN A 9 -36.98 -27.86 27.70
C ASN A 9 -37.45 -27.52 29.10
N ASN A 10 -37.52 -28.52 30.00
CA ASN A 10 -37.89 -28.30 31.38
C ASN A 10 -36.82 -27.52 32.15
N LEU A 11 -35.54 -27.82 31.94
CA LEU A 11 -34.44 -27.07 32.50
C LEU A 11 -34.40 -25.61 32.00
N TRP A 12 -34.80 -25.40 30.74
CA TRP A 12 -34.93 -24.09 30.15
C TRP A 12 -36.04 -23.24 30.77
N THR A 13 -37.14 -23.86 31.16
CA THR A 13 -38.27 -23.17 31.81
C THR A 13 -37.92 -22.68 33.21
N PHE A 14 -36.94 -23.26 33.90
CA PHE A 14 -36.43 -22.74 35.16
C PHE A 14 -35.84 -21.31 35.07
N GLN A 15 -35.41 -20.87 33.90
CA GLN A 15 -34.96 -19.50 33.70
C GLN A 15 -36.08 -18.46 33.87
N LYS A 16 -37.35 -18.86 33.64
CA LYS A 16 -38.50 -17.95 33.74
C LYS A 16 -39.08 -17.87 35.17
N ILE A 17 -38.69 -18.75 36.05
CA ILE A 17 -39.18 -18.80 37.44
C ILE A 17 -38.33 -17.97 38.38
N GLY A 18 -37.18 -17.55 37.97
CA GLY A 18 -36.31 -16.68 38.76
C GLY A 18 -36.41 -15.24 38.29
N THR A 19 -37.07 -14.46 38.97
CA THR A 19 -37.44 -13.07 38.75
C THR A 19 -36.29 -12.05 38.61
N PHE A 20 -35.06 -12.44 38.38
CA PHE A 20 -33.93 -11.51 38.49
C PHE A 20 -33.15 -11.25 37.21
N GLY A 21 -33.58 -11.72 36.05
CA GLY A 21 -32.94 -11.35 34.77
C GLY A 21 -31.45 -11.72 34.61
N ILE A 22 -30.85 -12.33 35.62
CA ILE A 22 -29.45 -12.72 35.62
C ILE A 22 -29.33 -14.21 35.43
N VAL A 23 -28.86 -14.61 34.26
CA VAL A 23 -28.50 -16.01 33.98
C VAL A 23 -27.29 -16.37 34.83
N ARG A 24 -27.48 -17.32 35.77
CA ARG A 24 -26.35 -17.85 36.55
C ARG A 24 -25.43 -18.68 35.66
N PRO A 25 -24.10 -18.77 35.94
CA PRO A 25 -23.19 -19.57 35.13
C PRO A 25 -23.59 -21.02 34.94
N TRP A 26 -24.28 -21.61 35.90
CA TRP A 26 -24.83 -22.98 35.83
C TRP A 26 -26.17 -23.09 35.09
N GLN A 27 -26.78 -21.98 34.69
CA GLN A 27 -28.01 -21.89 33.91
C GLN A 27 -27.74 -21.68 32.41
N VAL A 28 -26.48 -21.84 31.95
CA VAL A 28 -26.15 -21.76 30.52
C VAL A 28 -26.95 -22.82 29.77
N PRO A 29 -27.66 -22.46 28.70
CA PRO A 29 -28.43 -23.39 27.88
C PRO A 29 -27.56 -24.54 27.42
N VAL A 30 -27.98 -25.77 27.74
CA VAL A 30 -27.36 -26.97 27.17
C VAL A 30 -27.71 -27.03 25.70
N SER A 31 -26.73 -27.22 24.83
CA SER A 31 -26.94 -27.35 23.40
C SER A 31 -27.94 -28.47 23.12
N PRO A 32 -29.01 -28.23 22.36
CA PRO A 32 -30.01 -29.27 22.08
C PRO A 32 -29.36 -30.45 21.36
N VAL A 33 -29.88 -31.64 21.60
CA VAL A 33 -29.49 -32.86 20.85
C VAL A 33 -29.88 -32.66 19.39
N THR A 34 -28.89 -32.58 18.51
CA THR A 34 -29.11 -32.39 17.09
C THR A 34 -28.50 -33.52 16.27
N THR A 35 -29.13 -33.86 15.14
CA THR A 35 -28.59 -34.83 14.19
C THR A 35 -27.50 -34.25 13.29
N LYS A 36 -27.35 -32.92 13.28
CA LYS A 36 -26.35 -32.18 12.52
C LYS A 36 -25.81 -31.04 13.37
N LYS A 37 -24.53 -30.90 13.41
CA LYS A 37 -23.85 -29.78 14.07
C LYS A 37 -22.72 -29.25 13.16
N ASP A 38 -22.70 -27.95 12.94
CA ASP A 38 -21.56 -27.31 12.31
C ASP A 38 -20.50 -26.97 13.38
N VAL A 39 -19.29 -27.41 13.12
CA VAL A 39 -18.17 -27.23 14.06
C VAL A 39 -17.11 -26.33 13.37
N ARG A 40 -16.78 -25.21 14.00
CA ARG A 40 -15.69 -24.34 13.58
C ARG A 40 -14.66 -24.28 14.69
N LEU A 41 -13.42 -24.55 14.33
CA LEU A 41 -12.29 -24.56 15.26
C LEU A 41 -11.25 -23.57 14.76
N LYS A 42 -10.78 -22.71 15.66
CA LYS A 42 -9.61 -21.89 15.39
C LYS A 42 -8.36 -22.76 15.60
N ILE A 43 -7.57 -22.93 14.57
CA ILE A 43 -6.34 -23.72 14.62
C ILE A 43 -5.20 -22.81 15.04
N ASP A 44 -4.43 -23.25 16.04
CA ASP A 44 -3.19 -22.60 16.41
C ASP A 44 -2.18 -22.74 15.24
N PRO A 45 -1.54 -21.66 14.78
CA PRO A 45 -0.51 -21.72 13.73
C PRO A 45 0.64 -22.67 14.03
N ASN A 46 0.90 -22.95 15.30
CA ASN A 46 1.98 -23.84 15.75
C ASN A 46 1.51 -25.29 15.96
N ALA A 47 0.22 -25.59 15.76
CA ALA A 47 -0.29 -26.93 15.91
C ALA A 47 0.19 -27.83 14.76
N ASN A 48 0.87 -28.92 15.12
CA ASN A 48 1.38 -29.90 14.14
C ASN A 48 0.35 -30.97 13.79
N SER A 49 -0.70 -31.15 14.60
CA SER A 49 -1.73 -32.18 14.43
C SER A 49 -3.06 -31.70 14.94
N LEU A 50 -4.13 -32.09 14.26
CA LEU A 50 -5.50 -31.88 14.67
C LEU A 50 -6.20 -33.24 14.76
N PHE A 51 -6.69 -33.60 15.94
CA PHE A 51 -7.44 -34.82 16.15
C PHE A 51 -8.93 -34.50 16.28
N LEU A 52 -9.75 -35.15 15.44
CA LEU A 52 -11.20 -35.12 15.53
C LEU A 52 -11.66 -36.45 16.15
N SER A 53 -12.13 -36.40 17.37
CA SER A 53 -12.67 -37.58 18.03
C SER A 53 -14.17 -37.39 18.32
N ALA A 54 -14.91 -38.48 18.29
CA ALA A 54 -16.31 -38.48 18.64
C ALA A 54 -16.59 -39.75 19.43
N GLN A 55 -17.31 -39.61 20.53
CA GLN A 55 -17.65 -40.70 21.43
C GLN A 55 -19.17 -40.83 21.53
N SER A 56 -19.67 -42.04 21.43
CA SER A 56 -21.07 -42.30 21.68
C SER A 56 -21.40 -42.43 23.17
N PHE A 57 -22.53 -41.93 23.59
CA PHE A 57 -23.05 -42.17 24.92
C PHE A 57 -23.91 -43.43 24.84
N GLY A 58 -23.50 -44.47 25.58
CA GLY A 58 -24.21 -45.78 25.71
C GLY A 58 -23.61 -46.90 24.86
N GLU A 59 -24.21 -48.08 25.00
CA GLU A 59 -23.70 -49.33 24.39
C GLU A 59 -23.93 -49.45 22.88
N LYS A 60 -24.77 -48.62 22.30
CA LYS A 60 -25.03 -48.66 20.86
C LYS A 60 -23.95 -47.95 20.07
N LYS A 61 -23.31 -48.68 19.15
CA LYS A 61 -22.38 -48.11 18.19
C LYS A 61 -23.06 -47.07 17.31
N THR A 62 -22.66 -45.82 17.43
CA THR A 62 -23.18 -44.68 16.64
C THR A 62 -22.18 -44.36 15.55
N LYS A 63 -22.62 -44.19 14.31
CA LYS A 63 -21.80 -43.73 13.21
C LYS A 63 -21.86 -42.21 13.15
N ILE A 64 -20.69 -41.58 13.14
CA ILE A 64 -20.54 -40.14 12.92
C ILE A 64 -19.95 -39.94 11.54
N GLN A 65 -20.54 -39.05 10.80
CA GLN A 65 -20.05 -38.66 9.48
C GLN A 65 -19.59 -37.20 9.49
N TRP A 66 -18.30 -37.01 9.23
CA TRP A 66 -17.74 -35.69 8.97
C TRP A 66 -18.02 -35.30 7.53
N LYS A 67 -18.74 -34.17 7.32
CA LYS A 67 -19.10 -33.70 6.00
C LYS A 67 -18.30 -32.41 5.67
N GLN A 68 -17.67 -32.38 4.49
CA GLN A 68 -16.99 -31.23 3.94
C GLN A 68 -15.99 -30.58 4.92
N PRO A 69 -15.07 -31.35 5.54
CA PRO A 69 -14.03 -30.76 6.35
C PRO A 69 -13.17 -29.85 5.45
N ARG A 70 -12.96 -28.61 5.91
CA ARG A 70 -12.27 -27.60 5.13
C ARG A 70 -11.53 -26.61 6.01
N PHE A 71 -10.49 -26.01 5.46
CA PHE A 71 -9.84 -24.83 6.04
C PHE A 71 -10.50 -23.57 5.48
N GLU A 72 -10.90 -22.67 6.37
CA GLU A 72 -11.45 -21.36 6.04
C GLU A 72 -10.44 -20.26 6.46
N ARG A 73 -10.26 -19.27 5.61
CA ARG A 73 -9.48 -18.06 5.90
C ARG A 73 -10.27 -16.85 5.43
N PRO A 74 -10.14 -15.69 6.12
CA PRO A 74 -10.66 -14.43 5.60
C PRO A 74 -10.11 -14.17 4.19
N ASP A 75 -10.93 -13.62 3.32
CA ASP A 75 -10.57 -13.14 1.98
C ASP A 75 -10.02 -14.20 1.00
N ARG A 76 -10.19 -15.49 1.29
CA ARG A 76 -9.80 -16.57 0.38
C ARG A 76 -10.85 -17.70 0.33
N PRO A 77 -10.99 -18.35 -0.84
CA PRO A 77 -11.86 -19.52 -0.95
C PRO A 77 -11.47 -20.61 0.05
N PRO A 78 -12.43 -21.36 0.60
CA PRO A 78 -12.14 -22.47 1.49
C PRO A 78 -11.44 -23.61 0.75
N ILE A 79 -10.52 -24.30 1.43
CA ILE A 79 -9.80 -25.46 0.90
C ILE A 79 -10.36 -26.70 1.55
N LEU A 80 -10.97 -27.60 0.76
CA LEU A 80 -11.44 -28.89 1.25
C LEU A 80 -10.27 -29.76 1.68
N LEU A 81 -10.41 -30.46 2.79
CA LEU A 81 -9.36 -31.31 3.34
C LEU A 81 -8.90 -32.39 2.34
N ARG A 82 -9.83 -32.94 1.54
CA ARG A 82 -9.52 -33.90 0.47
C ARG A 82 -8.61 -33.35 -0.64
N ASP A 83 -8.58 -32.02 -0.82
CA ASP A 83 -7.82 -31.38 -1.88
C ASP A 83 -6.45 -30.90 -1.40
N VAL A 84 -6.20 -30.96 -0.08
CA VAL A 84 -4.94 -30.48 0.54
C VAL A 84 -3.74 -31.26 0.02
N GLU A 85 -3.80 -32.60 -0.01
CA GLU A 85 -2.69 -33.43 -0.48
C GLU A 85 -2.35 -33.13 -1.95
N ARG A 86 -3.37 -33.03 -2.80
CA ARG A 86 -3.21 -32.65 -4.22
C ARG A 86 -2.55 -31.28 -4.34
N GLY A 87 -3.00 -30.31 -3.54
CA GLY A 87 -2.42 -28.95 -3.49
C GLY A 87 -0.95 -28.97 -3.07
N PHE A 88 -0.62 -29.71 -2.01
CA PHE A 88 0.78 -29.86 -1.57
C PHE A 88 1.66 -30.54 -2.62
N THR A 89 1.17 -31.57 -3.27
CA THR A 89 1.90 -32.26 -4.34
C THR A 89 2.17 -31.31 -5.52
N ALA A 90 1.17 -30.54 -5.93
CA ALA A 90 1.34 -29.52 -6.97
C ALA A 90 2.37 -28.44 -6.56
N LEU A 91 2.30 -27.94 -5.33
CA LEU A 91 3.25 -26.96 -4.80
C LEU A 91 4.68 -27.51 -4.74
N ARG A 92 4.87 -28.77 -4.29
CA ARG A 92 6.18 -29.42 -4.29
C ARG A 92 6.76 -29.54 -5.69
N LYS A 93 5.92 -29.91 -6.68
CA LYS A 93 6.34 -30.00 -8.09
C LYS A 93 6.77 -28.65 -8.62
N ILE A 94 5.97 -27.59 -8.41
CA ILE A 94 6.30 -26.20 -8.82
C ILE A 94 7.61 -25.77 -8.16
N ARG A 95 7.74 -25.96 -6.84
CA ARG A 95 8.96 -25.60 -6.10
C ARG A 95 10.19 -26.32 -6.65
N SER A 96 10.11 -27.63 -6.84
CA SER A 96 11.22 -28.44 -7.37
C SER A 96 11.62 -27.97 -8.76
N SER A 97 10.65 -27.77 -9.67
CA SER A 97 10.91 -27.31 -11.04
C SER A 97 11.47 -25.89 -11.07
N THR A 98 11.00 -24.99 -10.20
CA THR A 98 11.52 -23.63 -10.08
C THR A 98 12.95 -23.63 -9.58
N LEU A 99 13.27 -24.41 -8.53
CA LEU A 99 14.62 -24.51 -7.99
C LEU A 99 15.60 -25.11 -9.00
N SER A 100 15.22 -26.18 -9.70
CA SER A 100 16.07 -26.79 -10.74
C SER A 100 16.28 -25.87 -11.96
N SER A 101 15.40 -24.88 -12.15
CA SER A 101 15.47 -23.91 -13.25
C SER A 101 15.96 -22.53 -12.82
N THR A 102 16.50 -22.39 -11.60
CA THR A 102 16.93 -21.08 -11.04
C THR A 102 17.89 -20.34 -11.97
N ALA A 103 18.86 -21.01 -12.55
CA ALA A 103 19.82 -20.39 -13.47
C ALA A 103 19.12 -19.79 -14.70
N ARG A 104 18.10 -20.48 -15.24
CA ARG A 104 17.31 -19.98 -16.38
C ARG A 104 16.45 -18.78 -15.99
N TYR A 105 15.86 -18.78 -14.78
CA TYR A 105 15.13 -17.63 -14.27
C TYR A 105 16.04 -16.41 -14.06
N LEU A 106 17.23 -16.60 -13.50
CA LEU A 106 18.19 -15.51 -13.33
C LEU A 106 18.70 -14.94 -14.66
N ALA A 107 18.94 -15.81 -15.66
CA ALA A 107 19.31 -15.38 -17.01
C ALA A 107 18.18 -14.57 -17.67
N ALA A 108 16.94 -15.04 -17.56
CA ALA A 108 15.76 -14.33 -18.06
C ALA A 108 15.55 -12.97 -17.37
N VAL A 109 15.73 -12.92 -16.06
CA VAL A 109 15.67 -11.67 -15.28
C VAL A 109 16.80 -10.71 -15.70
N SER A 110 18.01 -11.21 -15.93
CA SER A 110 19.10 -10.39 -16.47
C SER A 110 18.77 -9.80 -17.84
N GLN A 111 18.08 -10.58 -18.68
CA GLN A 111 17.61 -10.10 -19.98
C GLN A 111 16.53 -9.02 -19.82
N ILE A 112 15.53 -9.22 -18.92
CA ILE A 112 14.55 -8.19 -18.60
C ILE A 112 15.23 -6.89 -18.15
N ARG A 113 16.23 -6.99 -17.26
CA ARG A 113 17.00 -5.83 -16.78
C ARG A 113 17.73 -5.10 -17.91
N LYS A 114 18.28 -5.82 -18.90
CA LYS A 114 19.01 -5.21 -20.02
C LYS A 114 18.06 -4.51 -21.01
N ILE A 115 16.89 -5.09 -21.27
CA ILE A 115 15.89 -4.52 -22.17
C ILE A 115 15.21 -3.31 -21.52
N GLY A 116 15.00 -3.38 -20.21
CA GLY A 116 14.32 -2.32 -19.47
C GLY A 116 12.82 -2.27 -19.73
N VAL A 117 12.28 -1.06 -19.77
CA VAL A 117 10.86 -0.81 -20.01
C VAL A 117 10.44 -1.37 -21.38
N GLY A 118 9.35 -2.13 -21.40
CA GLY A 118 8.83 -2.79 -22.61
C GLY A 118 9.33 -4.22 -22.84
N ALA A 119 10.09 -4.81 -21.90
CA ALA A 119 10.45 -6.21 -21.95
C ALA A 119 9.22 -7.12 -22.00
N ASP A 120 9.05 -7.89 -23.07
CA ASP A 120 8.01 -8.89 -23.15
C ASP A 120 8.37 -10.12 -22.30
N THR A 121 7.88 -10.12 -21.07
CA THR A 121 8.12 -11.19 -20.10
C THR A 121 7.64 -12.55 -20.59
N LYS A 122 6.56 -12.61 -21.42
CA LYS A 122 6.06 -13.88 -21.97
C LYS A 122 6.99 -14.42 -23.04
N ALA A 123 7.43 -13.58 -23.98
CA ALA A 123 8.38 -13.97 -24.99
C ALA A 123 9.72 -14.42 -24.38
N ILE A 124 10.22 -13.68 -23.40
CA ILE A 124 11.44 -14.05 -22.67
C ILE A 124 11.28 -15.38 -21.95
N ALA A 125 10.14 -15.61 -21.26
CA ALA A 125 9.89 -16.88 -20.57
C ALA A 125 9.87 -18.06 -21.56
N THR A 126 9.26 -17.89 -22.71
CA THR A 126 9.22 -18.90 -23.78
C THR A 126 10.63 -19.23 -24.28
N ASN A 127 11.45 -18.22 -24.56
CA ASN A 127 12.83 -18.40 -25.02
C ASN A 127 13.72 -19.12 -24.00
N HIS A 128 13.50 -18.90 -22.71
CA HIS A 128 14.21 -19.56 -21.62
C HIS A 128 13.57 -20.89 -21.17
N GLN A 129 12.43 -21.30 -21.79
CA GLN A 129 11.67 -22.51 -21.43
C GLN A 129 11.31 -22.57 -19.93
N ILE A 130 10.80 -21.47 -19.40
CA ILE A 130 10.39 -21.30 -18.01
C ILE A 130 8.94 -20.79 -17.93
N ASP A 131 8.34 -20.91 -16.75
CA ASP A 131 6.98 -20.44 -16.50
C ASP A 131 6.93 -18.91 -16.45
N PRO A 132 6.10 -18.25 -17.30
CA PRO A 132 6.02 -16.79 -17.32
C PRO A 132 5.45 -16.18 -16.05
N LEU A 133 4.56 -16.86 -15.31
CA LEU A 133 4.03 -16.36 -14.04
C LEU A 133 5.10 -16.35 -12.96
N ILE A 134 5.93 -17.39 -12.93
CA ILE A 134 7.05 -17.48 -11.99
C ILE A 134 8.13 -16.46 -12.37
N LEU A 135 8.40 -16.26 -13.66
CA LEU A 135 9.34 -15.22 -14.12
C LEU A 135 8.85 -13.83 -13.71
N THR A 136 7.55 -13.54 -13.89
CA THR A 136 6.97 -12.28 -13.42
C THR A 136 7.13 -12.11 -11.91
N ALA A 137 6.91 -13.16 -11.13
CA ALA A 137 7.11 -13.11 -9.67
C ALA A 137 8.59 -12.86 -9.29
N TRP A 138 9.53 -13.45 -10.00
CA TRP A 138 10.96 -13.18 -9.82
C TRP A 138 11.33 -11.75 -10.21
N ALA A 139 10.83 -11.26 -11.35
CA ALA A 139 11.05 -9.88 -11.79
C ALA A 139 10.49 -8.88 -10.77
N SER A 140 9.28 -9.13 -10.26
CA SER A 140 8.65 -8.31 -9.22
C SER A 140 9.44 -8.33 -7.91
N TYR A 141 9.86 -9.51 -7.44
CA TYR A 141 10.66 -9.65 -6.23
C TYR A 141 12.01 -8.92 -6.31
N LEU A 142 12.63 -8.92 -7.49
CA LEU A 142 13.90 -8.22 -7.76
C LEU A 142 13.71 -6.75 -8.19
N GLY A 143 12.47 -6.24 -8.16
CA GLY A 143 12.16 -4.87 -8.52
C GLY A 143 12.31 -4.56 -10.02
N LEU A 144 12.20 -5.55 -10.90
CA LEU A 144 12.36 -5.41 -12.35
C LEU A 144 11.04 -5.44 -13.13
N GLU A 145 9.91 -5.30 -12.45
CA GLU A 145 8.60 -5.28 -13.08
C GLU A 145 8.34 -3.91 -13.71
N HIS A 146 8.44 -3.83 -15.03
CA HIS A 146 8.23 -2.60 -15.81
C HIS A 146 6.82 -2.49 -16.40
N SER A 147 5.96 -3.46 -16.20
CA SER A 147 4.68 -3.61 -16.90
C SER A 147 3.43 -3.31 -16.07
N GLY A 148 3.57 -2.65 -14.91
CA GLY A 148 2.44 -2.26 -14.07
C GLY A 148 2.21 -0.74 -14.09
N ARG A 149 0.94 -0.30 -14.00
CA ARG A 149 0.66 1.09 -13.63
C ARG A 149 1.29 1.37 -12.27
N VAL A 150 1.98 2.51 -12.18
CA VAL A 150 2.43 3.03 -10.89
C VAL A 150 1.22 3.08 -9.95
N LYS A 151 1.32 2.43 -8.80
CA LYS A 151 0.29 2.48 -7.76
C LYS A 151 0.69 3.54 -6.76
N ILE A 152 -0.03 4.65 -6.79
CA ILE A 152 0.11 5.70 -5.79
C ILE A 152 -0.71 5.28 -4.57
N LYS A 153 -0.09 5.30 -3.40
CA LYS A 153 -0.73 5.03 -2.11
C LYS A 153 -0.70 6.30 -1.28
N ASP A 154 -1.59 6.37 -0.29
CA ASP A 154 -1.62 7.44 0.71
C ASP A 154 -1.71 8.85 0.09
N LEU A 155 -2.60 9.02 -0.91
CA LEU A 155 -2.92 10.33 -1.45
C LEU A 155 -3.49 11.24 -0.36
N LEU A 156 -3.12 12.52 -0.41
CA LEU A 156 -3.79 13.54 0.40
C LEU A 156 -5.23 13.69 -0.11
N THR A 157 -6.22 13.44 0.72
CA THR A 157 -7.63 13.34 0.31
C THR A 157 -8.55 14.28 1.03
N GLU A 158 -8.12 14.90 2.14
CA GLU A 158 -8.91 15.85 2.91
C GLU A 158 -8.54 17.27 2.49
N PRO A 159 -9.49 18.05 1.91
CA PRO A 159 -9.24 19.42 1.53
C PRO A 159 -9.12 20.30 2.78
N ILE A 160 -8.16 21.21 2.76
CA ILE A 160 -8.02 22.24 3.79
C ILE A 160 -7.95 23.63 3.17
N ALA A 161 -8.44 24.61 3.92
CA ALA A 161 -8.35 26.03 3.58
C ALA A 161 -7.92 26.82 4.80
N ASN A 162 -7.09 27.83 4.58
CA ASN A 162 -6.70 28.72 5.65
C ASN A 162 -7.87 29.64 6.04
N SER A 163 -8.14 29.77 7.33
CA SER A 163 -9.25 30.59 7.83
C SER A 163 -9.05 32.09 7.61
N THR A 164 -7.80 32.54 7.66
CA THR A 164 -7.41 33.95 7.50
C THR A 164 -7.22 34.31 6.02
N HIS A 165 -6.60 33.43 5.25
CA HIS A 165 -6.27 33.63 3.83
C HIS A 165 -7.03 32.62 2.98
N LYS A 166 -8.26 32.93 2.59
CA LYS A 166 -9.17 32.03 1.85
C LYS A 166 -8.63 31.55 0.50
N PHE A 167 -7.64 32.26 -0.06
CA PHE A 167 -6.94 31.88 -1.28
C PHE A 167 -5.78 30.89 -1.02
N VAL A 168 -5.50 30.56 0.25
CA VAL A 168 -4.59 29.49 0.62
C VAL A 168 -5.40 28.23 0.86
N LYS A 169 -5.23 27.26 -0.02
CA LYS A 169 -5.95 25.99 -0.02
C LYS A 169 -4.99 24.83 -0.24
N GLY A 170 -5.46 23.64 -0.01
CA GLY A 170 -4.67 22.44 -0.26
C GLY A 170 -5.27 21.16 0.28
N TRP A 171 -4.42 20.21 0.54
CA TRP A 171 -4.81 18.85 0.90
C TRP A 171 -3.99 18.32 2.07
N THR A 172 -4.63 17.48 2.89
CA THR A 172 -4.02 16.78 4.02
C THR A 172 -4.48 15.33 4.07
N LEU A 173 -3.96 14.57 5.02
CA LEU A 173 -4.50 13.27 5.39
C LEU A 173 -5.54 13.42 6.51
N PRO A 174 -6.60 12.62 6.53
CA PRO A 174 -7.60 12.62 7.59
C PRO A 174 -6.97 12.50 8.98
N GLY A 175 -7.29 13.44 9.86
CA GLY A 175 -6.81 13.45 11.24
C GLY A 175 -5.35 13.90 11.45
N VAL A 176 -4.68 14.46 10.42
CA VAL A 176 -3.27 14.88 10.51
C VAL A 176 -3.12 16.32 10.02
N ALA A 177 -3.57 17.26 10.84
CA ALA A 177 -3.76 18.67 10.45
C ALA A 177 -2.47 19.42 10.04
N ASP A 178 -1.32 19.03 10.55
CA ASP A 178 -0.01 19.65 10.28
C ASP A 178 0.78 18.95 9.16
N PHE A 179 0.20 17.95 8.52
CA PHE A 179 0.78 17.26 7.37
C PHE A 179 0.01 17.68 6.12
N ALA A 180 0.54 18.61 5.37
CA ALA A 180 -0.23 19.29 4.34
C ALA A 180 0.61 19.68 3.12
N LEU A 181 -0.07 19.75 1.98
CA LEU A 181 0.35 20.46 0.79
C LEU A 181 -0.61 21.64 0.59
N LEU A 182 -0.08 22.84 0.54
CA LEU A 182 -0.84 24.07 0.41
C LEU A 182 -0.37 24.87 -0.80
N SER A 183 -1.27 25.62 -1.42
CA SER A 183 -0.95 26.59 -2.45
C SER A 183 -1.52 27.98 -2.12
N ASN A 184 -0.91 28.98 -2.70
CA ASN A 184 -1.38 30.36 -2.67
C ASN A 184 -1.79 30.79 -4.08
N SER A 185 -3.08 30.91 -4.33
CA SER A 185 -3.62 31.36 -5.63
C SER A 185 -3.68 32.88 -5.79
N SER A 186 -3.11 33.67 -4.87
CA SER A 186 -3.14 35.13 -4.91
C SER A 186 -1.82 35.74 -5.38
N ASN A 187 -1.86 37.03 -5.72
CA ASN A 187 -0.70 37.86 -6.04
C ASN A 187 0.05 38.38 -4.79
N GLN A 188 -0.27 37.90 -3.58
CA GLN A 188 0.29 38.40 -2.33
C GLN A 188 1.08 37.30 -1.63
N ASN A 189 2.26 37.65 -1.09
CA ASN A 189 2.95 36.78 -0.16
C ASN A 189 2.28 36.83 1.19
N VAL A 190 2.12 35.68 1.84
CA VAL A 190 1.49 35.56 3.15
C VAL A 190 2.35 34.73 4.11
N LYS A 191 2.12 34.91 5.42
CA LYS A 191 2.75 34.08 6.48
C LYS A 191 1.75 33.13 7.09
N ILE A 192 2.03 31.83 7.06
CA ILE A 192 1.16 30.73 7.56
C ILE A 192 1.98 29.61 8.20
N PRO A 193 2.43 29.60 9.31
CA PRO A 193 3.47 30.30 10.03
C PRO A 193 4.76 30.56 9.26
N GLY A 194 5.12 29.84 8.21
CA GLY A 194 6.22 30.17 7.28
C GLY A 194 5.77 31.11 6.16
N GLU A 195 6.68 31.54 5.32
CA GLU A 195 6.38 32.38 4.17
C GLU A 195 5.80 31.53 3.02
N LEU A 196 4.64 31.87 2.51
CA LEU A 196 4.08 31.33 1.30
C LEU A 196 3.96 32.41 0.23
N ASN A 197 4.82 32.33 -0.77
CA ASN A 197 4.86 33.27 -1.86
C ASN A 197 3.62 33.18 -2.76
N ALA A 198 3.35 34.26 -3.48
CA ALA A 198 2.33 34.33 -4.51
C ALA A 198 2.52 33.22 -5.57
N HIS A 199 1.46 32.53 -5.94
CA HIS A 199 1.43 31.46 -6.94
C HIS A 199 2.44 30.33 -6.69
N LYS A 200 2.68 29.97 -5.40
CA LYS A 200 3.59 28.92 -5.00
C LYS A 200 2.90 27.82 -4.20
N VAL A 201 3.54 26.67 -4.19
CA VAL A 201 3.13 25.48 -3.46
C VAL A 201 4.12 25.24 -2.32
N VAL A 202 3.59 24.97 -1.12
CA VAL A 202 4.37 24.56 0.03
C VAL A 202 3.89 23.22 0.57
N VAL A 203 4.80 22.53 1.23
CA VAL A 203 4.51 21.29 1.93
C VAL A 203 5.01 21.34 3.36
N HIS A 204 4.39 20.56 4.25
CA HIS A 204 4.84 20.39 5.63
C HIS A 204 4.92 18.88 5.94
N PRO A 205 6.14 18.30 6.00
CA PRO A 205 6.36 16.90 6.31
C PRO A 205 6.21 16.60 7.80
N ARG A 206 6.26 15.30 8.17
CA ARG A 206 6.37 14.83 9.56
C ARG A 206 7.51 13.82 9.69
N PRO A 207 8.04 13.55 10.89
CA PRO A 207 9.14 12.60 11.08
C PRO A 207 8.84 11.21 10.49
N GLU A 208 7.66 10.70 10.76
CA GLU A 208 7.21 9.38 10.31
C GLU A 208 6.55 9.38 8.93
N ARG A 209 6.38 10.54 8.29
CA ARG A 209 5.67 10.69 7.01
C ARG A 209 6.32 11.74 6.11
N TRP A 210 6.79 11.29 4.98
CA TRP A 210 7.28 12.15 3.92
C TRP A 210 6.13 12.57 3.03
N ILE A 211 6.21 13.77 2.47
CA ILE A 211 5.19 14.32 1.57
C ILE A 211 5.79 14.50 0.17
N ALA A 212 5.00 14.22 -0.85
CA ALA A 212 5.50 14.28 -2.21
C ALA A 212 4.50 14.98 -3.15
N ALA A 213 5.05 15.76 -4.08
CA ALA A 213 4.36 16.15 -5.30
C ALA A 213 4.87 15.30 -6.47
N GLY A 214 3.95 14.72 -7.24
CA GLY A 214 4.28 13.79 -8.32
C GLY A 214 3.68 14.19 -9.66
N TRP A 215 4.48 14.05 -10.73
CA TRP A 215 4.03 14.19 -12.11
C TRP A 215 4.05 12.82 -12.80
N MET A 216 2.88 12.37 -13.22
CA MET A 216 2.74 11.14 -14.00
C MET A 216 2.89 11.46 -15.48
N SER A 217 3.88 10.87 -16.13
CA SER A 217 4.21 11.17 -17.51
C SER A 217 3.08 10.81 -18.49
N PRO A 218 2.53 11.80 -19.22
CA PRO A 218 1.60 11.54 -20.33
C PRO A 218 2.32 11.15 -21.61
N ILE A 219 3.65 11.28 -21.67
CA ILE A 219 4.48 11.12 -22.87
C ILE A 219 5.54 10.03 -22.69
N GLN A 220 6.14 9.64 -23.80
CA GLN A 220 7.39 8.92 -23.89
C GLN A 220 8.40 9.80 -24.63
N GLY A 221 9.66 9.84 -24.18
CA GLY A 221 10.72 10.61 -24.82
C GLY A 221 11.73 11.19 -23.87
N GLU A 222 12.51 12.16 -24.32
CA GLU A 222 13.50 12.86 -23.51
C GLU A 222 12.93 14.11 -22.84
N ILE A 223 13.25 14.26 -21.57
CA ILE A 223 12.82 15.39 -20.74
C ILE A 223 13.99 16.01 -19.98
N GLU A 224 13.81 17.27 -19.58
CA GLU A 224 14.58 17.94 -18.55
C GLU A 224 13.74 18.07 -17.29
N ILE A 225 14.32 17.78 -16.12
CA ILE A 225 13.66 17.86 -14.81
C ILE A 225 14.34 18.96 -14.00
N LEU A 226 13.56 19.96 -13.57
CA LEU A 226 14.01 21.10 -12.79
C LEU A 226 13.26 21.14 -11.46
N PRO A 227 13.76 20.46 -10.42
CA PRO A 227 13.20 20.55 -9.08
C PRO A 227 13.71 21.81 -8.38
N ALA A 228 12.85 22.40 -7.54
CA ALA A 228 13.20 23.47 -6.63
C ALA A 228 12.66 23.19 -5.23
N VAL A 229 13.49 23.43 -4.21
CA VAL A 229 13.14 23.25 -2.80
C VAL A 229 13.70 24.41 -2.01
N ARG A 230 12.86 25.08 -1.21
CA ARG A 230 13.23 26.21 -0.35
C ARG A 230 12.60 26.03 1.02
N ASP A 231 13.38 26.07 2.08
CA ASP A 231 12.87 26.23 3.42
C ASP A 231 12.30 27.64 3.59
N THR A 232 11.03 27.75 4.04
CA THR A 232 10.33 29.03 4.14
C THR A 232 10.38 29.65 5.53
N HIS A 233 10.98 28.96 6.49
CA HIS A 233 11.26 29.47 7.82
C HIS A 233 12.72 29.88 7.96
N ASN A 234 12.96 31.05 8.52
CA ASN A 234 14.31 31.59 8.75
C ASN A 234 14.65 31.75 10.24
N SER A 235 13.78 31.35 11.15
CA SER A 235 13.92 31.61 12.59
C SER A 235 13.72 30.37 13.47
N CYS A 236 13.21 29.27 12.93
CA CYS A 236 13.02 28.03 13.67
C CYS A 236 13.06 26.83 12.72
N GLY A 237 13.37 25.66 13.26
CA GLY A 237 13.53 24.40 12.50
C GLY A 237 15.01 24.05 12.30
N ASN A 238 15.25 22.98 11.58
CA ASN A 238 16.57 22.48 11.19
C ASN A 238 16.70 22.22 9.69
N GLY A 239 15.69 22.65 8.91
CA GLY A 239 15.58 22.39 7.50
C GLY A 239 15.03 21.01 7.18
N VAL A 240 14.97 20.63 5.92
CA VAL A 240 14.33 19.42 5.42
C VAL A 240 15.29 18.56 4.61
N SER A 241 14.97 17.27 4.53
CA SER A 241 15.55 16.35 3.54
C SER A 241 14.67 16.26 2.31
N TRP A 242 15.28 16.13 1.14
CA TRP A 242 14.54 15.97 -0.11
C TRP A 242 15.12 14.87 -0.99
N SER A 243 14.26 14.26 -1.81
CA SER A 243 14.69 13.40 -2.90
C SER A 243 13.85 13.61 -4.15
N LEU A 244 14.50 13.52 -5.31
CA LEU A 244 13.88 13.43 -6.62
C LEU A 244 13.86 11.97 -7.02
N GLU A 245 12.70 11.43 -7.34
CA GLU A 245 12.51 10.00 -7.53
C GLU A 245 11.78 9.70 -8.84
N LEU A 246 12.20 8.61 -9.47
CA LEU A 246 11.47 7.97 -10.55
C LEU A 246 10.81 6.70 -10.03
N GLN A 247 9.54 6.54 -10.31
CA GLN A 247 8.85 5.26 -10.21
C GLN A 247 8.38 4.82 -11.60
N SER A 248 8.86 3.65 -12.04
CA SER A 248 8.46 3.00 -13.29
C SER A 248 7.91 1.61 -12.95
N GLY A 249 6.60 1.43 -13.10
CA GLY A 249 5.91 0.24 -12.61
C GLY A 249 6.08 0.06 -11.11
N SER A 250 6.73 -1.04 -10.68
CA SER A 250 7.06 -1.33 -9.27
C SER A 250 8.45 -0.85 -8.86
N GLN A 251 9.27 -0.40 -9.79
CA GLN A 251 10.63 0.08 -9.50
C GLN A 251 10.62 1.53 -9.04
N ARG A 252 11.30 1.80 -7.94
CA ARG A 252 11.60 3.14 -7.44
C ARG A 252 13.11 3.37 -7.50
N ARG A 253 13.51 4.50 -8.06
CA ARG A 253 14.92 4.92 -8.16
C ARG A 253 15.04 6.36 -7.72
N ILE A 254 15.95 6.64 -6.78
CA ILE A 254 16.34 8.00 -6.42
C ILE A 254 17.24 8.53 -7.53
N LEU A 255 16.86 9.65 -8.13
CA LEU A 255 17.61 10.34 -9.17
C LEU A 255 18.60 11.33 -8.54
N ASN A 256 18.16 12.01 -7.49
CA ASN A 256 18.95 12.96 -6.74
C ASN A 256 18.38 13.10 -5.33
N SER A 257 19.19 13.51 -4.35
CA SER A 257 18.74 13.74 -2.98
C SER A 257 19.70 14.68 -2.25
N GLY A 258 19.23 15.28 -1.17
CA GLY A 258 20.03 16.16 -0.34
C GLY A 258 19.22 16.74 0.81
N ASN A 259 19.81 17.75 1.45
CA ASN A 259 19.19 18.50 2.52
C ASN A 259 19.11 19.99 2.13
N VAL A 260 18.17 20.68 2.74
CA VAL A 260 18.03 22.13 2.70
C VAL A 260 18.19 22.63 4.12
N ASP A 261 19.11 23.55 4.34
CA ASP A 261 19.30 24.16 5.64
C ASP A 261 18.26 25.25 5.90
N LEU A 262 18.05 25.55 7.17
CA LEU A 262 17.12 26.56 7.65
C LEU A 262 17.17 27.86 6.82
N GLY A 263 16.03 28.26 6.28
CA GLY A 263 15.87 29.51 5.52
C GLY A 263 16.60 29.57 4.18
N THR A 264 17.13 28.44 3.68
CA THR A 264 17.91 28.41 2.44
C THR A 264 17.17 27.77 1.27
N ILE A 265 17.79 27.81 0.09
CA ILE A 265 17.34 27.19 -1.14
C ILE A 265 18.30 26.07 -1.51
N ALA A 266 17.77 24.90 -1.86
CA ALA A 266 18.59 23.81 -2.35
C ALA A 266 19.24 24.14 -3.69
N ASN A 267 20.54 23.90 -3.80
CA ASN A 267 21.26 24.01 -5.08
C ASN A 267 21.11 22.68 -5.84
N ILE A 268 20.01 22.51 -6.54
CA ILE A 268 19.69 21.29 -7.28
C ILE A 268 19.99 21.52 -8.76
N LYS A 269 20.90 20.71 -9.30
CA LYS A 269 21.20 20.76 -10.74
C LYS A 269 20.05 20.12 -11.52
N PRO A 270 19.64 20.72 -12.67
CA PRO A 270 18.71 20.09 -13.58
C PRO A 270 19.17 18.69 -14.02
N THR A 271 18.25 17.75 -14.11
CA THR A 271 18.50 16.45 -14.73
C THR A 271 18.15 16.55 -16.21
N GLN A 272 19.15 16.60 -17.06
CA GLN A 272 18.99 16.76 -18.51
C GLN A 272 19.02 15.42 -19.24
N ASN A 273 18.42 15.37 -20.44
CA ASN A 273 18.41 14.21 -21.35
C ASN A 273 17.94 12.94 -20.66
N PHE A 274 16.89 13.06 -19.86
CA PHE A 274 16.33 11.94 -19.10
C PHE A 274 15.22 11.27 -19.90
N THR A 275 15.41 9.99 -20.24
CA THR A 275 14.40 9.22 -20.97
C THR A 275 13.28 8.78 -20.02
N ILE A 276 12.03 9.16 -20.32
CA ILE A 276 10.82 8.82 -19.59
C ILE A 276 9.88 7.97 -20.44
N GLN A 277 9.07 7.13 -19.79
CA GLN A 277 8.01 6.38 -20.44
C GLN A 277 6.63 6.90 -20.00
N LYS A 278 5.64 6.75 -20.87
CA LYS A 278 4.26 7.07 -20.52
C LYS A 278 3.81 6.22 -19.32
N GLY A 279 3.31 6.89 -18.26
CA GLY A 279 2.86 6.27 -17.01
C GLY A 279 3.95 6.15 -15.94
N ASP A 280 5.19 6.54 -16.22
CA ASP A 280 6.20 6.74 -15.19
C ASP A 280 5.84 7.93 -14.29
N LEU A 281 6.23 7.87 -13.03
CA LEU A 281 5.99 8.92 -12.04
C LEU A 281 7.32 9.53 -11.60
N ILE A 282 7.48 10.83 -11.83
CA ILE A 282 8.53 11.64 -11.21
C ILE A 282 7.95 12.28 -9.96
N SER A 283 8.61 12.12 -8.82
CA SER A 283 8.17 12.68 -7.54
C SER A 283 9.28 13.50 -6.89
N LEU A 284 8.91 14.68 -6.41
CA LEU A 284 9.74 15.46 -5.49
C LEU A 284 9.21 15.19 -4.07
N VAL A 285 10.05 14.55 -3.26
CA VAL A 285 9.69 14.04 -1.94
C VAL A 285 10.41 14.87 -0.88
N ILE A 286 9.69 15.30 0.13
CA ILE A 286 10.19 16.11 1.25
C ILE A 286 9.96 15.36 2.54
N GLY A 287 10.99 15.24 3.37
CA GLY A 287 10.95 14.62 4.68
C GLY A 287 11.50 15.53 5.76
N ALA A 288 11.03 15.34 7.00
CA ALA A 288 11.59 15.99 8.16
C ALA A 288 13.06 15.56 8.34
N ARG A 289 13.92 16.51 8.69
CA ARG A 289 15.33 16.23 8.95
C ARG A 289 15.53 15.89 10.41
N ASP A 290 16.32 14.86 10.70
CA ASP A 290 16.70 14.43 12.06
C ASP A 290 15.50 14.29 13.00
N ASP A 291 14.41 13.70 12.48
CA ASP A 291 13.14 13.46 13.20
C ASP A 291 12.48 14.74 13.80
N SER A 292 12.85 15.92 13.33
CA SER A 292 12.25 17.20 13.72
C SER A 292 11.47 17.77 12.53
N HIS A 293 10.20 18.16 12.74
CA HIS A 293 9.35 18.79 11.73
C HIS A 293 8.87 20.18 12.13
N VAL A 294 9.40 20.68 13.25
CA VAL A 294 9.03 22.01 13.77
C VAL A 294 9.49 23.07 12.78
N CYS A 295 8.53 23.85 12.26
CA CYS A 295 8.81 24.90 11.27
C CYS A 295 9.31 24.43 9.89
N ASP A 296 9.01 23.22 9.49
CA ASP A 296 9.47 22.62 8.22
C ASP A 296 8.57 22.98 7.02
N LEU A 297 7.89 24.13 7.06
CA LEU A 297 7.14 24.58 5.88
C LEU A 297 8.11 24.85 4.73
N THR A 298 7.97 24.09 3.64
CA THR A 298 8.92 24.05 2.54
C THR A 298 8.23 24.38 1.23
N GLU A 299 8.70 25.42 0.52
CA GLU A 299 8.26 25.72 -0.83
C GLU A 299 8.90 24.74 -1.81
N ILE A 300 8.08 24.17 -2.68
CA ILE A 300 8.51 23.23 -3.70
C ILE A 300 8.02 23.64 -5.07
N ASP A 301 8.81 23.33 -6.08
CA ASP A 301 8.39 23.34 -7.47
C ASP A 301 9.03 22.17 -8.22
N LEU A 302 8.32 21.63 -9.20
CA LEU A 302 8.78 20.58 -10.08
C LEU A 302 8.39 20.94 -11.49
N THR A 303 9.35 21.39 -12.27
CA THR A 303 9.14 21.71 -13.69
C THR A 303 9.72 20.60 -14.55
N ILE A 304 8.93 20.07 -15.46
CA ILE A 304 9.29 19.06 -16.45
C ILE A 304 9.20 19.69 -17.83
N LYS A 305 10.27 19.62 -18.62
CA LYS A 305 10.28 20.11 -20.00
C LYS A 305 10.51 18.95 -20.97
N GLN A 306 9.66 18.82 -21.97
CA GLN A 306 9.88 17.91 -23.07
C GLN A 306 10.96 18.51 -24.01
N LEU A 307 11.99 17.71 -24.30
CA LEU A 307 13.10 18.18 -25.13
C LEU A 307 12.85 18.01 -26.62
N GLU A 308 12.05 17.01 -27.00
CA GLU A 308 11.74 16.68 -28.37
C GLU A 308 10.24 16.82 -28.67
N GLY A 309 9.88 17.05 -29.91
CA GLY A 309 8.49 17.12 -30.38
C GLY A 309 7.83 18.46 -30.05
N SER A 310 6.66 18.41 -29.39
CA SER A 310 5.80 19.57 -29.11
C SER A 310 6.34 20.55 -28.04
N LYS A 311 7.47 20.26 -27.43
CA LYS A 311 8.14 21.10 -26.40
C LYS A 311 7.20 21.52 -25.25
N HIS A 312 6.35 20.60 -24.81
CA HIS A 312 5.49 20.85 -23.64
C HIS A 312 6.32 21.07 -22.38
N SER A 313 5.79 21.91 -21.49
CA SER A 313 6.34 22.12 -20.15
C SER A 313 5.20 21.97 -19.12
N TRP A 314 5.46 21.27 -18.05
CA TRP A 314 4.59 21.11 -16.88
C TRP A 314 5.29 21.69 -15.68
N SER A 315 4.58 22.43 -14.85
CA SER A 315 5.12 23.06 -13.65
C SER A 315 4.13 22.90 -12.50
N LEU A 316 4.60 22.39 -11.36
CA LEU A 316 3.75 22.25 -10.18
C LEU A 316 3.14 23.60 -9.77
N SER A 317 3.95 24.67 -9.66
CA SER A 317 3.43 25.99 -9.32
C SER A 317 2.59 26.60 -10.45
N GLY A 318 3.06 26.49 -11.71
CA GLY A 318 2.37 27.09 -12.84
C GLY A 318 1.03 26.45 -13.19
N ASP A 319 0.92 25.15 -13.04
CA ASP A 319 -0.27 24.39 -13.45
C ASP A 319 -1.26 24.14 -12.28
N CYS A 320 -0.78 24.13 -11.03
CA CYS A 320 -1.57 23.67 -9.89
C CYS A 320 -1.83 24.76 -8.83
N ALA A 321 -0.98 25.80 -8.68
CA ALA A 321 -1.09 26.72 -7.55
C ALA A 321 -2.44 27.46 -7.54
N ASP A 322 -2.97 27.82 -8.69
CA ASP A 322 -4.21 28.58 -8.83
C ASP A 322 -5.48 27.69 -8.88
N SER A 323 -5.31 26.38 -9.05
CA SER A 323 -6.41 25.41 -9.26
C SER A 323 -6.30 24.16 -8.39
N ILE A 324 -5.65 24.26 -7.23
CA ILE A 324 -5.36 23.09 -6.38
C ILE A 324 -6.59 22.38 -5.82
N ASP A 325 -7.73 23.04 -5.83
CA ASP A 325 -9.04 22.55 -5.36
C ASP A 325 -10.00 22.23 -6.51
N ALA A 326 -9.53 22.27 -7.75
CA ALA A 326 -10.33 22.02 -8.95
C ALA A 326 -10.38 20.54 -9.37
#